data_f223da8a7c332e668374e75973ab0677
#
_entry.id   f223da8a7c332e668374e75973ab0677
#
_cell.length_a   1.000
_cell.length_b   1.000
_cell.length_c   1.000
_cell.angle_alpha   90.00
_cell.angle_beta   90.00
_cell.angle_gamma   90.00
#
_symmetry.space_group_name_H-M   'P 1'
#
loop_
_entity.id
_entity.type
_entity.pdbx_description
1 polymer ?
#
loop_
_entity_poly.entity_id
_entity_poly.type
_entity_poly.pdbx_seq_one_letter_code
_entity_poly.pdbx_strand_id
1 'polypeptide(L)'
;MRISNNRESAEEITLDVFADVWRRSGQYDPEGGSVIGWIMNQARSRAIDRLRFEQRKKRVSTYPNDREAEQLEGPTEAIDGRRRRSLVQEALTALTPEERKAIETAFFSELTYSETAVRLNQPLGTVKTRVRSALAKLRKALGNEGDRS
;
A
#
# COMPACT_ATOMS: atom_id res chain seq x y z
N MET A 1 -5.25 0.29 4.80
CA MET A 1 -5.69 1.10 3.64
C MET A 1 -6.59 0.25 2.77
N ARG A 2 -7.87 0.53 2.71
CA ARG A 2 -8.81 -0.12 1.76
C ARG A 2 -8.80 0.71 0.48
N ILE A 3 -8.08 0.27 -0.53
CA ILE A 3 -8.00 0.96 -1.83
C ILE A 3 -9.25 0.71 -2.67
N SER A 4 -9.99 -0.35 -2.42
CA SER A 4 -11.27 -0.63 -3.06
C SER A 4 -12.27 -1.14 -2.04
N ASN A 5 -13.41 -0.49 -1.94
CA ASN A 5 -14.52 -0.90 -1.07
C ASN A 5 -15.57 -1.73 -1.84
N ASN A 6 -15.35 -1.96 -3.13
CA ASN A 6 -16.24 -2.70 -4.01
C ASN A 6 -15.54 -3.97 -4.51
N ARG A 7 -16.16 -5.13 -4.27
CA ARG A 7 -15.68 -6.45 -4.70
C ARG A 7 -15.48 -6.52 -6.22
N GLU A 8 -16.41 -5.97 -6.98
CA GLU A 8 -16.36 -5.93 -8.43
C GLU A 8 -15.12 -5.17 -8.93
N SER A 9 -14.84 -3.98 -8.37
CA SER A 9 -13.63 -3.23 -8.68
C SER A 9 -12.35 -3.98 -8.30
N ALA A 10 -12.36 -4.74 -7.21
CA ALA A 10 -11.22 -5.55 -6.81
C ALA A 10 -10.97 -6.73 -7.77
N GLU A 11 -12.03 -7.36 -8.26
CA GLU A 11 -11.95 -8.43 -9.27
C GLU A 11 -11.43 -7.91 -10.61
N GLU A 12 -11.93 -6.76 -11.09
CA GLU A 12 -11.42 -6.10 -12.30
C GLU A 12 -9.92 -5.74 -12.17
N ILE A 13 -9.52 -5.13 -11.05
CA ILE A 13 -8.12 -4.80 -10.79
C ILE A 13 -7.26 -6.07 -10.81
N THR A 14 -7.75 -7.15 -10.21
CA THR A 14 -7.03 -8.42 -10.17
C THR A 14 -6.81 -8.97 -11.59
N LEU A 15 -7.82 -8.98 -12.42
CA LEU A 15 -7.72 -9.40 -13.82
C LEU A 15 -6.74 -8.54 -14.61
N ASP A 16 -6.82 -7.21 -14.46
CA ASP A 16 -5.89 -6.27 -15.11
C ASP A 16 -4.44 -6.50 -14.68
N VAL A 17 -4.22 -6.73 -13.39
CA VAL A 17 -2.88 -7.01 -12.85
C VAL A 17 -2.32 -8.29 -13.44
N PHE A 18 -3.10 -9.38 -13.49
CA PHE A 18 -2.63 -10.62 -14.09
C PHE A 18 -2.36 -10.49 -15.59
N ALA A 19 -3.19 -9.76 -16.32
CA ALA A 19 -2.94 -9.47 -17.74
C ALA A 19 -1.65 -8.66 -17.93
N ASP A 20 -1.38 -7.67 -17.07
CA ASP A 20 -0.14 -6.89 -17.12
C ASP A 20 1.09 -7.71 -16.73
N VAL A 21 0.98 -8.54 -15.70
CA VAL A 21 2.02 -9.48 -15.27
C VAL A 21 2.38 -10.42 -16.43
N TRP A 22 1.39 -10.97 -17.10
CA TRP A 22 1.60 -11.85 -18.25
C TRP A 22 2.35 -11.14 -19.38
N ARG A 23 1.89 -9.95 -19.75
CA ARG A 23 2.51 -9.15 -20.83
C ARG A 23 3.93 -8.70 -20.50
N ARG A 24 4.23 -8.43 -19.23
CA ARG A 24 5.50 -7.87 -18.77
C ARG A 24 6.40 -8.89 -18.07
N SER A 25 6.05 -10.16 -18.10
CA SER A 25 6.83 -11.21 -17.44
C SER A 25 8.30 -11.24 -17.85
N GLY A 26 8.59 -10.97 -19.13
CA GLY A 26 9.95 -10.84 -19.64
C GLY A 26 10.75 -9.62 -19.14
N GLN A 27 10.08 -8.66 -18.49
CA GLN A 27 10.72 -7.47 -17.90
C GLN A 27 10.98 -7.63 -16.40
N TYR A 28 10.60 -8.78 -15.84
CA TYR A 28 10.89 -9.07 -14.44
C TYR A 28 12.39 -9.29 -14.24
N ASP A 29 12.97 -8.53 -13.32
CA ASP A 29 14.36 -8.66 -12.92
C ASP A 29 14.43 -9.36 -11.55
N PRO A 30 14.99 -10.58 -11.46
CA PRO A 30 15.14 -11.29 -10.20
C PRO A 30 16.01 -10.53 -9.17
N GLU A 31 16.99 -9.78 -9.62
CA GLU A 31 17.84 -8.95 -8.77
C GLU A 31 17.05 -7.74 -8.20
N GLY A 32 15.99 -7.36 -8.89
CA GLY A 32 15.09 -6.27 -8.51
C GLY A 32 14.15 -6.58 -7.35
N GLY A 33 14.05 -7.83 -6.87
CA GLY A 33 13.19 -8.24 -5.74
C GLY A 33 12.35 -9.49 -6.04
N SER A 34 11.49 -9.87 -5.10
CA SER A 34 10.64 -11.05 -5.24
C SER A 34 9.53 -10.85 -6.28
N VAL A 35 9.11 -11.93 -6.93
CA VAL A 35 7.96 -11.96 -7.85
C VAL A 35 6.70 -11.38 -7.20
N ILE A 36 6.42 -11.79 -5.95
CA ILE A 36 5.27 -11.30 -5.19
C ILE A 36 5.35 -9.79 -5.01
N GLY A 37 6.52 -9.25 -4.64
CA GLY A 37 6.72 -7.82 -4.48
C GLY A 37 6.51 -7.05 -5.79
N TRP A 38 6.94 -7.63 -6.92
CA TRP A 38 6.75 -7.04 -8.24
C TRP A 38 5.26 -7.02 -8.64
N ILE A 39 4.54 -8.14 -8.42
CA ILE A 39 3.09 -8.22 -8.68
C ILE A 39 2.32 -7.27 -7.77
N MET A 40 2.63 -7.23 -6.47
CA MET A 40 1.96 -6.34 -5.52
C MET A 40 2.16 -4.85 -5.83
N ASN A 41 3.32 -4.48 -6.39
CA ASN A 41 3.55 -3.12 -6.86
C ASN A 41 2.66 -2.77 -8.07
N GLN A 42 2.46 -3.70 -9.01
CA GLN A 42 1.53 -3.52 -10.12
C GLN A 42 0.10 -3.38 -9.61
N ALA A 43 -0.32 -4.27 -8.71
CA ALA A 43 -1.65 -4.24 -8.11
C ALA A 43 -1.92 -2.91 -7.40
N ARG A 44 -0.95 -2.42 -6.63
CA ARG A 44 -1.04 -1.14 -5.93
C ARG A 44 -1.23 0.03 -6.89
N SER A 45 -0.42 0.11 -7.95
CA SER A 45 -0.52 1.18 -8.94
C SER A 45 -1.89 1.18 -9.63
N ARG A 46 -2.37 0.02 -10.04
CA ARG A 46 -3.70 -0.13 -10.65
C ARG A 46 -4.83 0.27 -9.71
N ALA A 47 -4.74 -0.15 -8.44
CA ALA A 47 -5.73 0.20 -7.43
C ALA A 47 -5.80 1.72 -7.17
N ILE A 48 -4.66 2.41 -7.12
CA ILE A 48 -4.60 3.87 -6.98
C ILE A 48 -5.23 4.56 -8.20
N ASP A 49 -4.89 4.12 -9.41
CA ASP A 49 -5.43 4.69 -10.65
C ASP A 49 -6.96 4.50 -10.73
N ARG A 50 -7.45 3.32 -10.35
CA ARG A 50 -8.89 3.04 -10.29
C ARG A 50 -9.61 3.92 -9.27
N LEU A 51 -9.06 4.04 -8.06
CA LEU A 51 -9.62 4.90 -7.02
C LEU A 51 -9.73 6.36 -7.50
N ARG A 52 -8.70 6.87 -8.15
CA ARG A 52 -8.69 8.24 -8.70
C ARG A 52 -9.71 8.39 -9.83
N PHE A 53 -9.86 7.38 -10.67
CA PHE A 53 -10.89 7.38 -11.72
C PHE A 53 -12.29 7.42 -11.13
N GLU A 54 -12.58 6.59 -10.14
CA GLU A 54 -13.90 6.56 -9.46
C GLU A 54 -14.19 7.87 -8.74
N GLN A 55 -13.20 8.46 -8.08
CA GLN A 55 -13.37 9.77 -7.42
C GLN A 55 -13.66 10.88 -8.42
N ARG A 56 -13.00 10.88 -9.58
CA ARG A 56 -13.29 11.84 -10.67
C ARG A 56 -14.70 11.67 -11.20
N LYS A 57 -15.12 10.43 -11.44
CA LYS A 57 -16.49 10.12 -11.91
C LYS A 57 -17.55 10.58 -10.92
N LYS A 58 -17.32 10.38 -9.62
CA LYS A 58 -18.22 10.86 -8.56
C LYS A 58 -18.31 12.39 -8.51
N ARG A 59 -17.19 13.10 -8.69
CA ARG A 59 -17.19 14.58 -8.73
C ARG A 59 -17.98 15.17 -9.90
N VAL A 60 -18.03 14.46 -11.02
CA VAL A 60 -18.81 14.89 -12.19
C VAL A 60 -20.30 14.56 -12.03
N SER A 61 -20.64 13.60 -11.18
CA SER A 61 -22.00 13.04 -11.06
C SER A 61 -22.78 13.49 -9.85
N THR A 62 -22.21 14.23 -8.85
CA THR A 62 -22.94 14.44 -7.60
C THR A 62 -22.55 15.74 -6.87
N TYR A 63 -23.58 16.44 -6.39
CA TYR A 63 -23.57 17.41 -5.30
C TYR A 63 -22.81 16.89 -4.08
N PRO A 64 -22.26 17.80 -3.24
CA PRO A 64 -21.43 17.39 -2.11
C PRO A 64 -22.26 16.67 -1.07
N ASN A 65 -22.03 15.39 -0.87
CA ASN A 65 -22.54 14.67 0.27
C ASN A 65 -21.42 13.87 0.94
N ASP A 66 -21.19 14.26 2.14
CA ASP A 66 -20.57 13.63 3.30
C ASP A 66 -19.61 12.44 3.08
N ARG A 67 -18.35 12.73 3.40
CA ARG A 67 -17.36 11.71 3.75
C ARG A 67 -17.67 11.20 5.16
N GLU A 68 -18.59 10.31 5.29
CA GLU A 68 -18.63 9.43 6.46
C GLU A 68 -17.61 8.31 6.26
N ALA A 69 -16.48 8.48 6.92
CA ALA A 69 -15.61 7.36 7.25
C ALA A 69 -16.36 6.53 8.30
N GLU A 70 -17.13 5.54 7.89
CA GLU A 70 -17.65 4.51 8.78
C GLU A 70 -16.49 3.72 9.39
N GLN A 71 -16.08 4.16 10.57
CA GLN A 71 -15.32 3.34 11.49
C GLN A 71 -16.30 2.39 12.16
N LEU A 72 -16.52 1.23 11.56
CA LEU A 72 -17.18 0.11 12.23
C LEU A 72 -16.16 -0.58 13.14
N GLU A 73 -15.92 -0.02 14.32
CA GLU A 73 -15.19 -0.69 15.39
C GLU A 73 -16.22 -1.27 16.38
N GLY A 74 -16.41 -2.58 16.34
CA GLY A 74 -17.08 -3.29 17.44
C GLY A 74 -16.24 -3.31 18.72
N PRO A 75 -16.84 -3.49 19.93
CA PRO A 75 -16.11 -3.42 21.22
C PRO A 75 -14.95 -4.41 21.37
N THR A 76 -15.04 -5.57 20.73
CA THR A 76 -13.98 -6.60 20.75
C THR A 76 -12.84 -6.26 19.78
N GLU A 77 -13.15 -5.58 18.66
CA GLU A 77 -12.15 -5.10 17.70
C GLU A 77 -11.33 -3.92 18.23
N ALA A 78 -11.85 -3.16 19.19
CA ALA A 78 -11.16 -2.01 19.75
C ALA A 78 -9.93 -2.41 20.58
N ILE A 79 -9.97 -3.52 21.32
CA ILE A 79 -8.83 -4.02 22.12
C ILE A 79 -7.76 -4.62 21.20
N ASP A 80 -8.15 -5.44 20.25
CA ASP A 80 -7.26 -6.00 19.23
C ASP A 80 -6.70 -4.90 18.32
N GLY A 81 -7.49 -3.90 17.98
CA GLY A 81 -7.06 -2.75 17.19
C GLY A 81 -6.02 -1.90 17.91
N ARG A 82 -6.14 -1.68 19.22
CA ARG A 82 -5.13 -0.96 20.04
C ARG A 82 -3.82 -1.73 20.11
N ARG A 83 -3.89 -3.04 20.36
CA ARG A 83 -2.71 -3.91 20.40
C ARG A 83 -2.00 -3.93 19.04
N ARG A 84 -2.73 -4.10 17.95
CA ARG A 84 -2.17 -4.04 16.58
C ARG A 84 -1.54 -2.70 16.28
N ARG A 85 -2.17 -1.58 16.66
CA ARG A 85 -1.60 -0.23 16.49
C ARG A 85 -0.30 -0.06 17.27
N SER A 86 -0.25 -0.54 18.53
CA SER A 86 0.96 -0.50 19.35
C SER A 86 2.10 -1.29 18.70
N LEU A 87 1.82 -2.50 18.22
CA LEU A 87 2.78 -3.36 17.52
C LEU A 87 3.33 -2.72 16.25
N VAL A 88 2.44 -2.10 15.46
CA VAL A 88 2.86 -1.39 14.25
C VAL A 88 3.71 -0.17 14.59
N GLN A 89 3.34 0.60 15.61
CA GLN A 89 4.13 1.75 16.04
C GLN A 89 5.52 1.33 16.53
N GLU A 90 5.60 0.26 17.30
CA GLU A 90 6.87 -0.31 17.75
C GLU A 90 7.72 -0.81 16.57
N ALA A 91 7.12 -1.54 15.63
CA ALA A 91 7.80 -1.97 14.42
C ALA A 91 8.33 -0.80 13.58
N LEU A 92 7.60 0.32 13.53
CA LEU A 92 8.03 1.53 12.83
C LEU A 92 9.30 2.17 13.45
N THR A 93 9.61 1.91 14.71
CA THR A 93 10.86 2.39 15.34
C THR A 93 12.10 1.71 14.79
N ALA A 94 11.96 0.52 14.18
CA ALA A 94 13.05 -0.19 13.54
C ALA A 94 13.48 0.41 12.18
N LEU A 95 12.69 1.34 11.65
CA LEU A 95 12.96 2.00 10.38
C LEU A 95 13.91 3.19 10.57
N THR A 96 14.78 3.42 9.56
CA THR A 96 15.49 4.70 9.51
C THR A 96 14.50 5.83 9.18
N PRO A 97 14.83 7.10 9.50
CA PRO A 97 13.97 8.23 9.17
C PRO A 97 13.63 8.31 7.67
N GLU A 98 14.55 7.96 6.79
CA GLU A 98 14.37 7.97 5.34
C GLU A 98 13.45 6.84 4.88
N GLU A 99 13.61 5.64 5.44
CA GLU A 99 12.72 4.50 5.17
C GLU A 99 11.30 4.80 5.64
N ARG A 100 11.18 5.33 6.85
CA ARG A 100 9.90 5.72 7.41
C ARG A 100 9.21 6.78 6.55
N LYS A 101 9.93 7.84 6.17
CA LYS A 101 9.41 8.89 5.30
C LYS A 101 8.96 8.34 3.94
N ALA A 102 9.74 7.43 3.34
CA ALA A 102 9.40 6.83 2.06
C ALA A 102 8.12 5.99 2.14
N ILE A 103 7.99 5.14 3.17
CA ILE A 103 6.82 4.28 3.31
C ILE A 103 5.57 5.07 3.71
N GLU A 104 5.69 6.04 4.62
CA GLU A 104 4.59 6.90 5.02
C GLU A 104 4.07 7.71 3.83
N THR A 105 4.96 8.35 3.06
CA THR A 105 4.56 9.12 1.88
C THR A 105 3.91 8.24 0.83
N ALA A 106 4.44 7.04 0.57
CA ALA A 106 3.86 6.14 -0.42
C ALA A 106 2.49 5.62 0.00
N PHE A 107 2.32 5.21 1.24
CA PHE A 107 1.11 4.47 1.67
C PHE A 107 0.00 5.38 2.22
N PHE A 108 0.33 6.45 2.92
CA PHE A 108 -0.71 7.35 3.47
C PHE A 108 -1.16 8.44 2.50
N SER A 109 -0.33 8.79 1.51
CA SER A 109 -0.70 9.81 0.51
C SER A 109 -1.33 9.24 -0.75
N GLU A 110 -1.59 7.93 -0.81
CA GLU A 110 -2.15 7.26 -2.01
C GLU A 110 -1.36 7.57 -3.29
N LEU A 111 -0.03 7.65 -3.17
CA LEU A 111 0.88 7.92 -4.27
C LEU A 111 1.50 6.61 -4.81
N THR A 112 1.69 6.55 -6.12
CA THR A 112 2.57 5.55 -6.72
C THR A 112 4.02 5.79 -6.30
N TYR A 113 4.90 4.82 -6.47
CA TYR A 113 6.33 5.03 -6.14
C TYR A 113 6.99 6.10 -7.00
N SER A 114 6.56 6.26 -8.24
CA SER A 114 7.04 7.33 -9.11
C SER A 114 6.62 8.71 -8.58
N GLU A 115 5.37 8.86 -8.18
CA GLU A 115 4.87 10.10 -7.58
C GLU A 115 5.51 10.37 -6.21
N THR A 116 5.75 9.32 -5.42
CA THR A 116 6.49 9.42 -4.16
C THR A 116 7.91 9.93 -4.40
N ALA A 117 8.58 9.45 -5.45
CA ALA A 117 9.91 9.91 -5.84
C ALA A 117 9.93 11.40 -6.18
N VAL A 118 8.97 11.86 -6.95
CA VAL A 118 8.79 13.28 -7.26
C VAL A 118 8.52 14.09 -5.98
N ARG A 119 7.61 13.63 -5.15
CA ARG A 119 7.23 14.32 -3.91
C ARG A 119 8.39 14.44 -2.92
N LEU A 120 9.23 13.43 -2.83
CA LEU A 120 10.39 13.41 -1.93
C LEU A 120 11.65 13.99 -2.59
N ASN A 121 11.58 14.39 -3.85
CA ASN A 121 12.72 14.83 -4.67
C ASN A 121 13.86 13.81 -4.63
N GLN A 122 13.55 12.55 -4.90
CA GLN A 122 14.50 11.43 -4.85
C GLN A 122 14.35 10.55 -6.10
N PRO A 123 15.42 9.87 -6.52
CA PRO A 123 15.34 8.90 -7.60
C PRO A 123 14.35 7.78 -7.28
N LEU A 124 13.59 7.33 -8.28
CA LEU A 124 12.63 6.23 -8.15
C LEU A 124 13.27 4.96 -7.59
N GLY A 125 14.49 4.63 -8.03
CA GLY A 125 15.25 3.49 -7.53
C GLY A 125 15.53 3.58 -6.03
N THR A 126 15.86 4.77 -5.54
CA THR A 126 16.08 5.04 -4.11
C THR A 126 14.79 4.82 -3.31
N VAL A 127 13.67 5.35 -3.78
CA VAL A 127 12.36 5.15 -3.12
C VAL A 127 11.99 3.67 -3.08
N LYS A 128 12.12 2.95 -4.21
CA LYS A 128 11.85 1.51 -4.27
C LYS A 128 12.72 0.71 -3.28
N THR A 129 14.01 1.03 -3.20
CA THR A 129 14.94 0.36 -2.28
C THR A 129 14.58 0.65 -0.82
N ARG A 130 14.26 1.89 -0.47
CA ARG A 130 13.85 2.27 0.88
C ARG A 130 12.55 1.63 1.30
N VAL A 131 11.54 1.62 0.44
CA VAL A 131 10.26 0.96 0.72
C VAL A 131 10.46 -0.55 0.90
N ARG A 132 11.28 -1.19 0.06
CA ARG A 132 11.60 -2.61 0.19
C ARG A 132 12.29 -2.92 1.51
N SER A 133 13.31 -2.15 1.87
CA SER A 133 14.02 -2.29 3.15
C SER A 133 13.08 -2.09 4.34
N ALA A 134 12.25 -1.06 4.29
CA ALA A 134 11.24 -0.79 5.32
C ALA A 134 10.28 -1.95 5.50
N LEU A 135 9.71 -2.48 4.41
CA LEU A 135 8.79 -3.61 4.46
C LEU A 135 9.45 -4.88 5.00
N ALA A 136 10.71 -5.14 4.65
CA ALA A 136 11.47 -6.27 5.18
C ALA A 136 11.68 -6.16 6.70
N LYS A 137 12.03 -4.97 7.20
CA LYS A 137 12.18 -4.69 8.63
C LYS A 137 10.86 -4.83 9.38
N LEU A 138 9.78 -4.25 8.84
CA LEU A 138 8.44 -4.36 9.43
C LEU A 138 7.98 -5.82 9.48
N ARG A 139 8.19 -6.59 8.42
CA ARG A 139 7.87 -8.02 8.38
C ARG A 139 8.62 -8.79 9.46
N LYS A 140 9.92 -8.50 9.65
CA LYS A 140 10.73 -9.14 10.68
C LYS A 140 10.24 -8.77 12.09
N ALA A 141 9.94 -7.51 12.33
CA ALA A 141 9.47 -7.03 13.62
C ALA A 141 8.09 -7.62 13.97
N LEU A 142 7.14 -7.62 13.02
CA LEU A 142 5.79 -8.15 13.25
C LEU A 142 5.74 -9.70 13.21
N GLY A 143 6.63 -10.36 12.47
CA GLY A 143 6.70 -11.82 12.37
C GLY A 143 7.28 -12.50 13.60
N ASN A 144 8.16 -11.81 14.34
CA ASN A 144 8.75 -12.35 15.58
C ASN A 144 7.75 -12.44 16.75
N GLU A 145 6.59 -11.81 16.65
CA GLU A 145 5.57 -11.86 17.72
C GLU A 145 4.49 -12.91 17.48
N GLY A 146 4.31 -13.39 16.24
CA GLY A 146 3.42 -14.52 15.94
C GLY A 146 3.90 -15.86 16.50
N ASP A 147 5.19 -15.96 16.86
CA ASP A 147 5.81 -17.16 17.42
C ASP A 147 5.93 -17.13 18.96
N ARG A 148 5.41 -16.07 19.61
CA ARG A 148 5.43 -15.89 21.07
C ARG A 148 4.07 -16.09 21.75
N SER A 149 3.10 -16.69 21.05
CA SER A 149 1.79 -17.04 21.63
C SER A 149 1.64 -18.53 21.78
#